data_87ff4af86483f6d31b46c9ff1b3a1006
#
_entry.id   87ff4af86483f6d31b46c9ff1b3a1006
#
_cell.length_a   1.000
_cell.length_b   1.000
_cell.length_c   1.000
_cell.angle_alpha   90.00
_cell.angle_beta   90.00
_cell.angle_gamma   90.00
#
_symmetry.space_group_name_H-M   'P 1'
#
loop_
_entity.id
_entity.type
_entity.pdbx_description
1 polymer ?
#
loop_
_entity_poly.entity_id
_entity_poly.type
_entity_poly.pdbx_seq_one_letter_code
_entity_poly.pdbx_strand_id
1 'polypeptide(L)'
;MSLTFLGHSAFHFEVHGLNIYVDPYLHDPVDMGRLPRGHVVLLSHGHFDHGALMADELYESWQCQFIGPESLIRWMRRKYKRIIPAESMIALDHGQSIYYGGVKILAVPAHHPLNRLGKTIMALFARSSAPGKPVNGYYFNGYYHAGATIYTTKIKEALEGLPVHTACLPIGGKYASASPQEALKIALELGAGRLVPMHWQPLKDQVFFRYQPSDLLRLVKGGSFEMDVRALAIGETLLREEDNLVIDEDSGELSEATG
;
A
#
# COMPACT_ATOMS: atom_id res chain seq x y z
N MET A 1 15.32 -7.62 2.31
CA MET A 1 14.02 -7.08 1.85
C MET A 1 14.07 -5.56 1.82
N SER A 2 13.35 -4.91 0.91
CA SER A 2 13.37 -3.44 0.80
C SER A 2 11.99 -2.86 0.49
N LEU A 3 11.84 -1.57 0.76
CA LEU A 3 10.68 -0.76 0.43
C LEU A 3 11.16 0.56 -0.17
N THR A 4 10.69 0.90 -1.37
CA THR A 4 10.99 2.17 -2.04
C THR A 4 9.71 2.98 -2.21
N PHE A 5 9.72 4.24 -1.79
CA PHE A 5 8.60 5.16 -1.98
C PHE A 5 8.64 5.78 -3.38
N LEU A 6 7.56 5.65 -4.13
CA LEU A 6 7.45 6.13 -5.51
C LEU A 6 6.55 7.37 -5.66
N GLY A 7 6.09 7.91 -4.53
CA GLY A 7 5.22 9.08 -4.50
C GLY A 7 3.76 8.73 -4.21
N HIS A 8 3.04 9.67 -3.61
CA HIS A 8 1.64 9.55 -3.21
C HIS A 8 1.34 8.29 -2.37
N SER A 9 0.73 7.25 -2.96
CA SER A 9 0.50 5.92 -2.35
C SER A 9 1.31 4.83 -3.02
N ALA A 10 2.16 5.18 -4.01
CA ALA A 10 2.90 4.22 -4.79
C ALA A 10 4.14 3.74 -4.05
N PHE A 11 4.28 2.44 -3.91
CA PHE A 11 5.44 1.78 -3.32
C PHE A 11 5.90 0.60 -4.15
N HIS A 12 7.21 0.39 -4.17
CA HIS A 12 7.84 -0.85 -4.61
C HIS A 12 8.40 -1.57 -3.38
N PHE A 13 8.10 -2.86 -3.26
CA PHE A 13 8.64 -3.75 -2.25
C PHE A 13 9.43 -4.86 -2.97
N GLU A 14 10.63 -5.11 -2.50
CA GLU A 14 11.39 -6.30 -2.88
C GLU A 14 11.34 -7.27 -1.67
N VAL A 15 10.69 -8.42 -1.88
CA VAL A 15 10.45 -9.44 -0.86
C VAL A 15 10.83 -10.80 -1.42
N HIS A 16 11.89 -11.42 -0.90
CA HIS A 16 12.38 -12.73 -1.35
C HIS A 16 12.57 -12.83 -2.88
N GLY A 17 13.11 -11.77 -3.48
CA GLY A 17 13.33 -11.69 -4.94
C GLY A 17 12.07 -11.34 -5.75
N LEU A 18 10.91 -11.16 -5.11
CA LEU A 18 9.71 -10.66 -5.78
C LEU A 18 9.65 -9.13 -5.74
N ASN A 19 9.41 -8.52 -6.89
CA ASN A 19 9.08 -7.11 -7.00
C ASN A 19 7.56 -6.95 -6.94
N ILE A 20 7.06 -6.42 -5.82
CA ILE A 20 5.65 -6.16 -5.54
C ILE A 20 5.44 -4.64 -5.59
N TYR A 21 4.54 -4.18 -6.45
CA TYR A 21 4.13 -2.78 -6.49
C TYR A 21 2.76 -2.62 -5.88
N VAL A 22 2.59 -1.62 -5.02
CA VAL A 22 1.27 -1.29 -4.44
C VAL A 22 0.87 0.10 -4.90
N ASP A 23 -0.33 0.22 -5.47
CA ASP A 23 -0.92 1.45 -5.99
C ASP A 23 0.03 2.28 -6.88
N PRO A 24 0.68 1.69 -7.90
CA PRO A 24 1.73 2.33 -8.67
C PRO A 24 1.17 3.40 -9.63
N TYR A 25 0.78 4.55 -9.09
CA TYR A 25 0.51 5.74 -9.86
C TYR A 25 1.85 6.45 -10.12
N LEU A 26 2.48 6.07 -11.23
CA LEU A 26 3.82 6.53 -11.59
C LEU A 26 3.73 7.79 -12.47
N HIS A 27 4.36 8.85 -12.02
CA HIS A 27 4.45 10.14 -12.72
C HIS A 27 5.75 10.85 -12.33
N ASP A 28 6.08 11.92 -13.03
CA ASP A 28 7.31 12.68 -12.75
C ASP A 28 7.54 12.89 -11.24
N PRO A 29 8.75 12.64 -10.73
CA PRO A 29 9.99 12.31 -11.44
C PRO A 29 10.26 10.80 -11.62
N VAL A 30 9.28 9.93 -11.44
CA VAL A 30 9.46 8.46 -11.51
C VAL A 30 9.44 8.00 -12.96
N ASP A 31 10.57 7.45 -13.41
CA ASP A 31 10.71 6.83 -14.72
C ASP A 31 10.50 5.31 -14.60
N MET A 32 9.38 4.81 -15.14
CA MET A 32 9.03 3.39 -15.09
C MET A 32 10.10 2.51 -15.77
N GLY A 33 10.78 3.02 -16.79
CA GLY A 33 11.83 2.28 -17.49
C GLY A 33 13.07 2.00 -16.63
N ARG A 34 13.23 2.71 -15.51
CA ARG A 34 14.33 2.50 -14.56
C ARG A 34 13.94 1.66 -13.35
N LEU A 35 12.66 1.35 -13.20
CA LEU A 35 12.20 0.51 -12.09
C LEU A 35 12.45 -0.96 -12.38
N PRO A 36 12.71 -1.77 -11.33
CA PRO A 36 12.73 -3.23 -11.48
C PRO A 36 11.41 -3.73 -12.07
N ARG A 37 11.50 -4.73 -12.95
CA ARG A 37 10.31 -5.37 -13.52
C ARG A 37 9.38 -5.87 -12.42
N GLY A 38 8.13 -5.40 -12.41
CA GLY A 38 7.12 -5.85 -11.47
C GLY A 38 6.67 -7.29 -11.73
N HIS A 39 6.62 -8.11 -10.69
CA HIS A 39 6.01 -9.44 -10.76
C HIS A 39 4.52 -9.37 -10.45
N VAL A 40 4.16 -8.56 -9.46
CA VAL A 40 2.79 -8.38 -8.98
C VAL A 40 2.50 -6.90 -8.72
N VAL A 41 1.32 -6.47 -9.12
CA VAL A 41 0.77 -5.14 -8.82
C VAL A 41 -0.47 -5.31 -7.95
N LEU A 42 -0.43 -4.77 -6.74
CA LEU A 42 -1.54 -4.74 -5.79
C LEU A 42 -2.26 -3.40 -5.93
N LEU A 43 -3.54 -3.44 -6.23
CA LEU A 43 -4.38 -2.25 -6.41
C LEU A 43 -5.38 -2.15 -5.26
N SER A 44 -5.29 -1.10 -4.44
CA SER A 44 -6.20 -0.92 -3.32
C SER A 44 -7.63 -0.63 -3.78
N HIS A 45 -7.80 0.21 -4.80
CA HIS A 45 -9.08 0.57 -5.41
C HIS A 45 -8.87 1.30 -6.75
N GLY A 46 -9.97 1.72 -7.38
CA GLY A 46 -9.93 2.25 -8.75
C GLY A 46 -9.88 3.77 -8.88
N HIS A 47 -9.49 4.53 -7.85
CA HIS A 47 -9.27 5.96 -8.05
C HIS A 47 -8.06 6.20 -8.96
N PHE A 48 -8.07 7.33 -9.68
CA PHE A 48 -7.10 7.61 -10.73
C PHE A 48 -5.66 7.67 -10.23
N ASP A 49 -5.46 8.01 -8.97
CA ASP A 49 -4.19 8.21 -8.26
C ASP A 49 -3.65 6.93 -7.58
N HIS A 50 -4.25 5.75 -7.89
CA HIS A 50 -3.86 4.45 -7.35
C HIS A 50 -3.45 3.42 -8.42
N GLY A 51 -3.08 3.87 -9.61
CA GLY A 51 -2.44 3.05 -10.64
C GLY A 51 -3.35 2.18 -11.51
N ALA A 52 -4.64 2.00 -11.19
CA ALA A 52 -5.53 1.15 -11.98
C ALA A 52 -5.75 1.66 -13.42
N LEU A 53 -5.55 2.95 -13.66
CA LEU A 53 -5.66 3.55 -15.00
C LEU A 53 -4.41 3.39 -15.86
N MET A 54 -3.28 3.00 -15.24
CA MET A 54 -2.00 2.72 -15.90
C MET A 54 -1.77 1.22 -16.14
N ALA A 55 -2.81 0.38 -15.93
CA ALA A 55 -2.64 -1.07 -15.95
C ALA A 55 -2.17 -1.60 -17.30
N ASP A 56 -2.58 -0.99 -18.40
CA ASP A 56 -2.09 -1.32 -19.76
C ASP A 56 -0.59 -1.05 -19.90
N GLU A 57 -0.13 0.15 -19.55
CA GLU A 57 1.29 0.53 -19.60
C GLU A 57 2.16 -0.37 -18.69
N LEU A 58 1.66 -0.65 -17.47
CA LEU A 58 2.32 -1.55 -16.53
C LEU A 58 2.40 -2.98 -17.06
N TYR A 59 1.32 -3.47 -17.68
CA TYR A 59 1.31 -4.81 -18.26
C TYR A 59 2.22 -4.93 -19.48
N GLU A 60 2.19 -3.96 -20.38
CA GLU A 60 3.06 -3.93 -21.55
C GLU A 60 4.53 -3.94 -21.16
N SER A 61 4.90 -3.21 -20.10
CA SER A 61 6.28 -3.12 -19.63
C SER A 61 6.73 -4.33 -18.82
N TRP A 62 5.86 -4.89 -17.99
CA TRP A 62 6.26 -5.88 -16.96
C TRP A 62 5.65 -7.26 -17.13
N GLN A 63 4.57 -7.42 -17.89
CA GLN A 63 3.80 -8.67 -18.01
C GLN A 63 3.44 -9.23 -16.60
N CYS A 64 3.02 -8.33 -15.70
CA CYS A 64 2.79 -8.60 -14.29
C CYS A 64 1.39 -9.15 -14.02
N GLN A 65 1.20 -9.70 -12.80
CA GLN A 65 -0.12 -10.03 -12.28
C GLN A 65 -0.72 -8.82 -11.57
N PHE A 66 -2.02 -8.59 -11.75
CA PHE A 66 -2.78 -7.59 -11.00
C PHE A 66 -3.66 -8.28 -9.95
N ILE A 67 -3.60 -7.80 -8.71
CA ILE A 67 -4.44 -8.27 -7.61
C ILE A 67 -5.19 -7.07 -7.06
N GLY A 68 -6.51 -7.19 -6.89
CA GLY A 68 -7.34 -6.11 -6.38
C GLY A 68 -8.72 -6.57 -5.96
N PRO A 69 -9.57 -5.65 -5.42
CA PRO A 69 -10.96 -5.98 -5.10
C PRO A 69 -11.73 -6.50 -6.31
N GLU A 70 -12.64 -7.44 -6.11
CA GLU A 70 -13.39 -8.07 -7.21
C GLU A 70 -14.07 -7.05 -8.13
N SER A 71 -14.65 -5.99 -7.57
CA SER A 71 -15.31 -4.96 -8.36
C SER A 71 -14.35 -4.24 -9.31
N LEU A 72 -13.12 -3.96 -8.85
CA LEU A 72 -12.06 -3.35 -9.65
C LEU A 72 -11.56 -4.32 -10.73
N ILE A 73 -11.25 -5.56 -10.36
CA ILE A 73 -10.78 -6.59 -11.30
C ILE A 73 -11.83 -6.86 -12.39
N ARG A 74 -13.12 -6.92 -12.04
CA ARG A 74 -14.21 -7.05 -13.01
C ARG A 74 -14.28 -5.87 -13.99
N TRP A 75 -14.04 -4.66 -13.49
CA TRP A 75 -13.95 -3.46 -14.33
C TRP A 75 -12.71 -3.51 -15.24
N MET A 76 -11.54 -3.88 -14.72
CA MET A 76 -10.30 -4.01 -15.49
C MET A 76 -10.41 -5.06 -16.58
N ARG A 77 -11.00 -6.23 -16.31
CA ARG A 77 -11.24 -7.29 -17.31
C ARG A 77 -12.11 -6.81 -18.47
N ARG A 78 -13.03 -5.88 -18.25
CA ARG A 78 -13.82 -5.27 -19.34
C ARG A 78 -13.03 -4.21 -20.10
N LYS A 79 -12.35 -3.33 -19.36
CA LYS A 79 -11.61 -2.20 -19.95
C LYS A 79 -10.39 -2.68 -20.75
N TYR A 80 -9.61 -3.58 -20.18
CA TYR A 80 -8.32 -4.00 -20.72
C TYR A 80 -8.34 -5.36 -21.41
N LYS A 81 -9.49 -5.89 -21.76
CA LYS A 81 -9.69 -7.23 -22.35
C LYS A 81 -8.87 -7.56 -23.60
N ARG A 82 -8.35 -6.55 -24.28
CA ARG A 82 -7.55 -6.69 -25.52
C ARG A 82 -6.05 -6.63 -25.25
N ILE A 83 -5.65 -6.23 -24.05
CA ILE A 83 -4.26 -5.97 -23.68
C ILE A 83 -3.82 -6.92 -22.58
N ILE A 84 -4.64 -7.08 -21.52
CA ILE A 84 -4.31 -7.87 -20.35
C ILE A 84 -5.14 -9.15 -20.35
N PRO A 85 -4.50 -10.34 -20.36
CA PRO A 85 -5.20 -11.62 -20.22
C PRO A 85 -6.00 -11.69 -18.91
N ALA A 86 -7.14 -12.36 -18.93
CA ALA A 86 -8.01 -12.46 -17.76
C ALA A 86 -7.34 -13.17 -16.56
N GLU A 87 -6.46 -14.14 -16.85
CA GLU A 87 -5.66 -14.87 -15.87
C GLU A 87 -4.60 -14.02 -15.17
N SER A 88 -4.21 -12.88 -15.78
CA SER A 88 -3.30 -11.91 -15.16
C SER A 88 -4.02 -10.94 -14.22
N MET A 89 -5.32 -11.10 -14.00
CA MET A 89 -6.14 -10.23 -13.15
C MET A 89 -6.87 -11.06 -12.10
N ILE A 90 -6.44 -11.00 -10.85
CA ILE A 90 -6.88 -11.85 -9.73
C ILE A 90 -7.71 -11.00 -8.76
N ALA A 91 -8.93 -11.46 -8.46
CA ALA A 91 -9.77 -10.84 -7.43
C ALA A 91 -9.33 -11.32 -6.04
N LEU A 92 -9.23 -10.38 -5.11
CA LEU A 92 -8.92 -10.65 -3.71
C LEU A 92 -9.68 -9.65 -2.85
N ASP A 93 -10.66 -10.14 -2.09
CA ASP A 93 -11.49 -9.30 -1.22
C ASP A 93 -11.05 -9.39 0.24
N HIS A 94 -11.60 -8.54 1.10
CA HIS A 94 -11.27 -8.43 2.52
C HIS A 94 -11.23 -9.79 3.22
N GLY A 95 -10.15 -10.06 3.96
CA GLY A 95 -9.91 -11.29 4.71
C GLY A 95 -9.44 -12.47 3.87
N GLN A 96 -9.46 -12.35 2.54
CA GLN A 96 -8.90 -13.38 1.66
C GLN A 96 -7.38 -13.21 1.53
N SER A 97 -6.71 -14.32 1.29
CA SER A 97 -5.27 -14.34 1.02
C SER A 97 -4.93 -15.24 -0.17
N ILE A 98 -3.82 -14.91 -0.83
CA ILE A 98 -3.24 -15.69 -1.92
C ILE A 98 -1.74 -15.84 -1.69
N TYR A 99 -1.17 -16.93 -2.16
CA TYR A 99 0.28 -17.10 -2.25
C TYR A 99 0.76 -16.77 -3.66
N TYR A 100 1.74 -15.89 -3.76
CA TYR A 100 2.39 -15.56 -5.02
C TYR A 100 3.91 -15.63 -4.83
N GLY A 101 4.59 -16.50 -5.58
CA GLY A 101 6.04 -16.70 -5.46
C GLY A 101 6.52 -17.01 -4.03
N GLY A 102 5.73 -17.74 -3.24
CA GLY A 102 6.04 -18.07 -1.84
C GLY A 102 5.63 -16.99 -0.82
N VAL A 103 5.26 -15.79 -1.27
CA VAL A 103 4.81 -14.70 -0.38
C VAL A 103 3.30 -14.77 -0.21
N LYS A 104 2.83 -14.83 1.05
CA LYS A 104 1.41 -14.72 1.38
C LYS A 104 0.98 -13.25 1.35
N ILE A 105 0.01 -12.93 0.51
CA ILE A 105 -0.61 -11.61 0.40
C ILE A 105 -2.02 -11.69 0.97
N LEU A 106 -2.31 -10.89 2.00
CA LEU A 106 -3.62 -10.79 2.65
C LEU A 106 -4.28 -9.45 2.31
N ALA A 107 -5.53 -9.48 1.86
CA ALA A 107 -6.34 -8.28 1.70
C ALA A 107 -6.97 -7.87 3.03
N VAL A 108 -6.59 -6.69 3.51
CA VAL A 108 -7.01 -6.10 4.79
C VAL A 108 -8.15 -5.11 4.54
N PRO A 109 -9.21 -5.09 5.36
CA PRO A 109 -10.28 -4.11 5.24
C PRO A 109 -9.76 -2.67 5.35
N ALA A 110 -10.13 -1.82 4.40
CA ALA A 110 -9.86 -0.40 4.43
C ALA A 110 -11.17 0.39 4.24
N HIS A 111 -11.25 1.58 4.82
CA HIS A 111 -12.44 2.41 4.78
C HIS A 111 -12.15 3.80 4.22
N HIS A 112 -12.57 4.03 2.97
CA HIS A 112 -12.44 5.33 2.32
C HIS A 112 -13.60 6.26 2.71
N PRO A 113 -13.32 7.47 3.23
CA PRO A 113 -14.35 8.37 3.79
C PRO A 113 -15.23 9.07 2.75
N LEU A 114 -14.96 8.96 1.46
CA LEU A 114 -15.70 9.68 0.42
C LEU A 114 -17.22 9.47 0.51
N ASN A 115 -17.93 10.57 0.76
CA ASN A 115 -19.39 10.63 0.66
C ASN A 115 -19.86 10.70 -0.81
N ARG A 116 -21.21 10.74 -1.03
CA ARG A 116 -21.79 10.78 -2.39
C ARG A 116 -21.28 11.98 -3.21
N LEU A 117 -21.15 13.16 -2.60
CA LEU A 117 -20.68 14.38 -3.27
C LEU A 117 -19.21 14.25 -3.69
N GLY A 118 -18.36 13.77 -2.78
CA GLY A 118 -16.95 13.50 -3.10
C GLY A 118 -16.79 12.50 -4.25
N LYS A 119 -17.64 11.45 -4.31
CA LYS A 119 -17.65 10.50 -5.44
C LYS A 119 -17.98 11.17 -6.77
N THR A 120 -18.97 12.06 -6.79
CA THR A 120 -19.36 12.78 -8.01
C THR A 120 -18.25 13.71 -8.48
N ILE A 121 -17.63 14.44 -7.55
CA ILE A 121 -16.51 15.33 -7.85
C ILE A 121 -15.33 14.52 -8.39
N MET A 122 -14.94 13.42 -7.72
CA MET A 122 -13.85 12.56 -8.16
C MET A 122 -14.11 11.93 -9.53
N ALA A 123 -15.34 11.49 -9.82
CA ALA A 123 -15.71 10.95 -11.12
C ALA A 123 -15.61 12.00 -12.25
N LEU A 124 -15.97 13.25 -11.97
CA LEU A 124 -15.85 14.36 -12.91
C LEU A 124 -14.39 14.72 -13.21
N PHE A 125 -13.54 14.80 -12.17
CA PHE A 125 -12.12 15.11 -12.35
C PHE A 125 -11.33 13.96 -12.96
N ALA A 126 -11.60 12.72 -12.54
CA ALA A 126 -10.85 11.55 -13.00
C ALA A 126 -11.25 11.06 -14.38
N ARG A 127 -12.41 11.49 -14.92
CA ARG A 127 -13.01 10.93 -16.15
C ARG A 127 -13.01 9.39 -16.19
N SER A 128 -13.08 8.76 -15.02
CA SER A 128 -12.96 7.32 -14.85
C SER A 128 -14.19 6.73 -14.19
N SER A 129 -14.65 5.59 -14.72
CA SER A 129 -15.71 4.76 -14.14
C SER A 129 -15.16 3.62 -13.27
N ALA A 130 -13.86 3.64 -12.94
CA ALA A 130 -13.26 2.61 -12.11
C ALA A 130 -13.83 2.63 -10.68
N PRO A 131 -14.12 1.45 -10.07
CA PRO A 131 -14.72 1.38 -8.75
C PRO A 131 -13.80 1.91 -7.65
N GLY A 132 -14.26 2.90 -6.90
CA GLY A 132 -13.55 3.41 -5.72
C GLY A 132 -13.85 2.62 -4.43
N LYS A 133 -14.66 1.56 -4.47
CA LYS A 133 -15.02 0.69 -3.34
C LYS A 133 -15.33 -0.72 -3.83
N PRO A 134 -15.06 -1.77 -3.00
CA PRO A 134 -14.35 -1.71 -1.71
C PRO A 134 -12.91 -1.24 -1.86
N VAL A 135 -12.26 -0.90 -0.75
CA VAL A 135 -10.84 -0.53 -0.71
C VAL A 135 -10.10 -1.59 0.09
N ASN A 136 -9.03 -2.13 -0.49
CA ASN A 136 -8.13 -3.04 0.20
C ASN A 136 -6.93 -2.29 0.77
N GLY A 137 -6.53 -2.62 2.01
CA GLY A 137 -5.14 -2.61 2.40
C GLY A 137 -4.51 -3.96 2.05
N TYR A 138 -3.19 -4.05 2.11
CA TYR A 138 -2.45 -5.29 1.86
C TYR A 138 -1.42 -5.54 2.95
N TYR A 139 -1.40 -6.78 3.44
CA TYR A 139 -0.37 -7.25 4.34
C TYR A 139 0.41 -8.41 3.69
N PHE A 140 1.72 -8.33 3.75
CA PHE A 140 2.63 -9.39 3.30
C PHE A 140 3.96 -9.24 4.02
N ASN A 141 4.47 -10.33 4.52
CA ASN A 141 5.80 -10.44 5.10
C ASN A 141 6.18 -9.33 6.10
N GLY A 142 5.23 -8.93 6.97
CA GLY A 142 5.44 -7.88 7.98
C GLY A 142 5.30 -6.44 7.44
N TYR A 143 5.05 -6.24 6.15
CA TYR A 143 4.65 -4.97 5.58
C TYR A 143 3.14 -4.83 5.56
N TYR A 144 2.61 -3.71 6.00
CA TYR A 144 1.21 -3.34 5.86
C TYR A 144 1.09 -2.05 5.07
N HIS A 145 0.44 -2.09 3.92
CA HIS A 145 0.07 -0.93 3.12
C HIS A 145 -1.43 -0.70 3.23
N ALA A 146 -1.84 0.43 3.79
CA ALA A 146 -3.23 0.64 4.20
C ALA A 146 -4.19 1.05 3.06
N GLY A 147 -3.69 1.34 1.86
CA GLY A 147 -4.49 2.00 0.83
C GLY A 147 -4.99 3.37 1.29
N ALA A 148 -6.08 3.85 0.71
CA ALA A 148 -6.73 5.09 1.15
C ALA A 148 -7.77 4.78 2.24
N THR A 149 -7.35 4.75 3.50
CA THR A 149 -8.21 4.43 4.65
C THR A 149 -8.27 5.57 5.67
N ILE A 150 -9.33 5.56 6.50
CA ILE A 150 -9.38 6.20 7.82
C ILE A 150 -9.25 5.11 8.90
N TYR A 151 -9.16 5.52 10.16
CA TYR A 151 -9.14 4.56 11.27
C TYR A 151 -10.42 3.68 11.29
N THR A 152 -10.21 2.37 11.46
CA THR A 152 -11.28 1.38 11.72
C THR A 152 -10.70 0.21 12.50
N THR A 153 -11.44 -0.32 13.48
CA THR A 153 -11.04 -1.49 14.29
C THR A 153 -10.81 -2.74 13.44
N LYS A 154 -11.48 -2.83 12.29
CA LYS A 154 -11.35 -3.96 11.36
C LYS A 154 -9.93 -4.18 10.86
N ILE A 155 -9.08 -3.14 10.84
CA ILE A 155 -7.68 -3.27 10.47
C ILE A 155 -6.95 -4.11 11.52
N LYS A 156 -7.11 -3.76 12.80
CA LYS A 156 -6.52 -4.50 13.91
C LYS A 156 -7.04 -5.93 13.96
N GLU A 157 -8.35 -6.12 13.84
CA GLU A 157 -9.00 -7.44 13.81
C GLU A 157 -8.44 -8.35 12.70
N ALA A 158 -8.24 -7.79 11.49
CA ALA A 158 -7.71 -8.54 10.35
C ALA A 158 -6.21 -8.88 10.46
N LEU A 159 -5.45 -8.11 11.23
CA LEU A 159 -4.00 -8.28 11.43
C LEU A 159 -3.66 -8.87 12.80
N GLU A 160 -4.65 -9.32 13.57
CA GLU A 160 -4.44 -9.92 14.89
C GLU A 160 -3.49 -11.13 14.81
N GLY A 161 -2.46 -11.13 15.67
CA GLY A 161 -1.44 -12.17 15.69
C GLY A 161 -0.41 -12.13 14.55
N LEU A 162 -0.50 -11.17 13.64
CA LEU A 162 0.48 -10.98 12.57
C LEU A 162 1.48 -9.87 12.94
N PRO A 163 2.80 -10.11 12.86
CA PRO A 163 3.79 -9.08 13.16
C PRO A 163 3.78 -8.01 12.07
N VAL A 164 3.62 -6.73 12.48
CA VAL A 164 3.72 -5.59 11.56
C VAL A 164 5.02 -4.85 11.81
N HIS A 165 6.01 -5.06 10.95
CA HIS A 165 7.29 -4.38 11.05
C HIS A 165 7.23 -2.95 10.51
N THR A 166 6.56 -2.78 9.38
CA THR A 166 6.44 -1.47 8.73
C THR A 166 5.00 -1.27 8.24
N ALA A 167 4.37 -0.19 8.68
CA ALA A 167 3.06 0.23 8.25
C ALA A 167 3.16 1.48 7.37
N CYS A 168 2.75 1.38 6.08
CA CYS A 168 2.59 2.50 5.18
C CYS A 168 1.17 3.06 5.34
N LEU A 169 1.04 4.22 5.98
CA LEU A 169 -0.24 4.77 6.39
C LEU A 169 -0.51 6.15 5.78
N PRO A 170 -1.71 6.39 5.24
CA PRO A 170 -2.06 7.69 4.69
C PRO A 170 -2.22 8.72 5.83
N ILE A 171 -1.78 9.96 5.56
CA ILE A 171 -1.89 11.06 6.51
C ILE A 171 -2.53 12.31 5.92
N GLY A 172 -2.99 12.28 4.66
CA GLY A 172 -3.53 13.46 3.98
C GLY A 172 -4.75 14.09 4.65
N GLY A 173 -5.52 13.30 5.36
CA GLY A 173 -6.65 13.74 6.16
C GLY A 173 -7.86 14.23 5.37
N LYS A 174 -8.78 14.92 6.06
CA LYS A 174 -9.97 15.55 5.51
C LYS A 174 -10.90 14.53 4.84
N TYR A 175 -11.07 14.58 3.52
CA TYR A 175 -12.01 13.74 2.77
C TYR A 175 -11.34 12.57 2.06
N ALA A 176 -10.02 12.53 2.05
CA ALA A 176 -9.26 11.59 1.24
C ALA A 176 -8.79 10.36 2.02
N SER A 177 -8.34 10.54 3.26
CA SER A 177 -7.70 9.48 4.03
C SER A 177 -7.57 9.82 5.52
N ALA A 178 -6.86 9.01 6.28
CA ALA A 178 -6.58 9.24 7.69
C ALA A 178 -5.84 10.56 7.94
N SER A 179 -6.04 11.11 9.13
CA SER A 179 -5.22 12.17 9.71
C SER A 179 -3.93 11.60 10.33
N PRO A 180 -2.91 12.42 10.64
CA PRO A 180 -1.72 11.98 11.39
C PRO A 180 -2.06 11.28 12.71
N GLN A 181 -3.10 11.75 13.43
CA GLN A 181 -3.56 11.15 14.68
C GLN A 181 -4.13 9.74 14.46
N GLU A 182 -4.95 9.57 13.41
CA GLU A 182 -5.51 8.26 13.07
C GLU A 182 -4.43 7.29 12.57
N ALA A 183 -3.48 7.77 11.76
CA ALA A 183 -2.35 6.97 11.30
C ALA A 183 -1.48 6.49 12.46
N LEU A 184 -1.13 7.39 13.38
CA LEU A 184 -0.38 7.03 14.60
C LEU A 184 -1.16 6.02 15.44
N LYS A 185 -2.47 6.23 15.63
CA LYS A 185 -3.33 5.29 16.37
C LYS A 185 -3.33 3.90 15.73
N ILE A 186 -3.47 3.81 14.39
CA ILE A 186 -3.42 2.53 13.68
C ILE A 186 -2.05 1.86 13.91
N ALA A 187 -0.94 2.57 13.73
CA ALA A 187 0.40 2.02 13.92
C ALA A 187 0.62 1.48 15.33
N LEU A 188 0.22 2.24 16.36
CA LEU A 188 0.35 1.82 17.77
C LEU A 188 -0.53 0.61 18.09
N GLU A 189 -1.77 0.57 17.61
CA GLU A 189 -2.68 -0.58 17.85
C GLU A 189 -2.23 -1.86 17.13
N LEU A 190 -1.47 -1.74 16.06
CA LEU A 190 -0.85 -2.85 15.34
C LEU A 190 0.50 -3.29 15.95
N GLY A 191 1.04 -2.53 16.90
CA GLY A 191 2.40 -2.73 17.38
C GLY A 191 3.44 -2.59 16.27
N ALA A 192 3.20 -1.71 15.30
CA ALA A 192 4.09 -1.53 14.17
C ALA A 192 5.45 -0.97 14.64
N GLY A 193 6.55 -1.60 14.22
CA GLY A 193 7.89 -1.14 14.53
C GLY A 193 8.24 0.18 13.83
N ARG A 194 7.63 0.42 12.64
CA ARG A 194 7.88 1.60 11.82
C ARG A 194 6.61 2.10 11.15
N LEU A 195 6.45 3.43 11.08
CA LEU A 195 5.41 4.11 10.31
C LEU A 195 6.02 4.89 9.17
N VAL A 196 5.59 4.61 7.94
CA VAL A 196 5.93 5.36 6.73
C VAL A 196 4.69 6.14 6.30
N PRO A 197 4.68 7.49 6.41
CA PRO A 197 3.55 8.30 5.97
C PRO A 197 3.44 8.35 4.46
N MET A 198 2.23 8.22 3.95
CA MET A 198 1.90 8.29 2.53
C MET A 198 0.64 9.13 2.27
N HIS A 199 0.27 9.31 1.02
CA HIS A 199 -0.98 9.97 0.58
C HIS A 199 -1.11 11.39 1.16
N TRP A 200 -0.01 12.15 1.17
CA TRP A 200 0.07 13.51 1.67
C TRP A 200 0.57 14.52 0.61
N GLN A 201 1.21 14.02 -0.44
CA GLN A 201 1.71 14.88 -1.53
C GLN A 201 0.54 15.37 -2.37
N PRO A 202 0.44 16.67 -2.63
CA PRO A 202 -0.52 17.15 -3.59
C PRO A 202 -0.16 16.62 -4.98
N LEU A 203 -1.09 15.91 -5.59
CA LEU A 203 -1.04 15.66 -7.01
C LEU A 203 -1.28 17.00 -7.71
N LYS A 204 -0.65 17.22 -8.86
CA LYS A 204 -0.71 18.46 -9.65
C LYS A 204 -2.13 19.07 -9.59
N ASP A 205 -2.26 20.27 -9.02
CA ASP A 205 -3.51 21.03 -8.85
C ASP A 205 -4.52 20.53 -7.80
N GLN A 206 -4.15 19.62 -6.89
CA GLN A 206 -5.05 19.14 -5.83
C GLN A 206 -4.76 19.75 -4.46
N VAL A 207 -5.70 20.56 -3.98
CA VAL A 207 -5.67 21.23 -2.67
C VAL A 207 -6.30 20.37 -1.55
N PHE A 208 -6.41 19.04 -1.75
CA PHE A 208 -7.21 18.19 -0.86
C PHE A 208 -6.47 17.67 0.37
N PHE A 209 -5.14 17.77 0.39
CA PHE A 209 -4.35 17.26 1.52
C PHE A 209 -4.05 18.36 2.52
N ARG A 210 -4.38 18.08 3.78
CA ARG A 210 -4.28 19.05 4.88
C ARG A 210 -2.96 18.94 5.64
N TYR A 211 -2.40 17.74 5.70
CA TYR A 211 -1.28 17.44 6.59
C TYR A 211 -0.03 17.02 5.81
N GLN A 212 1.11 17.26 6.45
CA GLN A 212 2.44 16.92 5.97
C GLN A 212 3.12 15.95 6.95
N PRO A 213 4.17 15.23 6.53
CA PRO A 213 4.94 14.37 7.46
C PRO A 213 5.45 15.09 8.70
N SER A 214 5.76 16.39 8.61
CA SER A 214 6.16 17.22 9.75
C SER A 214 5.09 17.32 10.83
N ASP A 215 3.79 17.22 10.47
CA ASP A 215 2.69 17.23 11.44
C ASP A 215 2.68 15.92 12.25
N LEU A 216 2.90 14.79 11.59
CA LEU A 216 3.03 13.49 12.24
C LEU A 216 4.27 13.45 13.16
N LEU A 217 5.43 13.94 12.69
CA LEU A 217 6.65 14.00 13.50
C LEU A 217 6.48 14.86 14.75
N ARG A 218 5.80 16.01 14.64
CA ARG A 218 5.46 16.86 15.79
C ARG A 218 4.55 16.15 16.80
N LEU A 219 3.57 15.40 16.28
CA LEU A 219 2.64 14.64 17.11
C LEU A 219 3.38 13.55 17.92
N VAL A 220 4.26 12.80 17.28
CA VAL A 220 5.05 11.73 17.94
C VAL A 220 5.97 12.34 19.00
N LYS A 221 6.71 13.40 18.68
CA LYS A 221 7.60 14.09 19.64
C LYS A 221 6.84 14.69 20.83
N GLY A 222 5.69 15.34 20.57
CA GLY A 222 4.89 16.02 21.60
C GLY A 222 4.17 15.04 22.53
N GLY A 223 3.82 13.86 22.03
CA GLY A 223 3.10 12.83 22.80
C GLY A 223 4.02 11.81 23.49
N SER A 224 5.35 11.94 23.37
CA SER A 224 6.33 10.96 23.89
C SER A 224 6.05 9.52 23.44
N PHE A 225 5.58 9.36 22.22
CA PHE A 225 5.35 8.04 21.61
C PHE A 225 6.68 7.48 21.07
N GLU A 226 6.96 6.22 21.40
CA GLU A 226 8.07 5.47 20.79
C GLU A 226 7.59 4.90 19.44
N MET A 227 7.82 5.64 18.35
CA MET A 227 7.48 5.25 17.01
C MET A 227 8.56 5.71 16.03
N ASP A 228 9.15 4.76 15.29
CA ASP A 228 10.08 5.08 14.20
C ASP A 228 9.27 5.58 13.00
N VAL A 229 9.26 6.90 12.78
CA VAL A 229 8.59 7.53 11.64
C VAL A 229 9.60 7.86 10.55
N ARG A 230 9.42 7.28 9.36
CA ARG A 230 10.26 7.50 8.18
C ARG A 230 9.48 8.19 7.06
N ALA A 231 9.63 9.50 6.96
CA ALA A 231 9.10 10.27 5.83
C ALA A 231 10.10 10.20 4.67
N LEU A 232 9.76 9.42 3.66
CA LEU A 232 10.65 9.14 2.53
C LEU A 232 10.50 10.17 1.42
N ALA A 233 11.61 10.51 0.77
CA ALA A 233 11.59 11.18 -0.52
C ALA A 233 11.22 10.19 -1.64
N ILE A 234 10.73 10.70 -2.78
CA ILE A 234 10.47 9.86 -3.96
C ILE A 234 11.78 9.21 -4.43
N GLY A 235 11.76 7.90 -4.61
CA GLY A 235 12.93 7.09 -4.95
C GLY A 235 13.78 6.65 -3.76
N GLU A 236 13.48 7.14 -2.55
CA GLU A 236 14.19 6.71 -1.36
C GLU A 236 13.78 5.30 -0.94
N THR A 237 14.79 4.48 -0.62
CA THR A 237 14.63 3.06 -0.25
C THR A 237 15.00 2.84 1.21
N LEU A 238 14.12 2.16 1.93
CA LEU A 238 14.39 1.58 3.24
C LEU A 238 14.76 0.10 3.08
N LEU A 239 15.88 -0.28 3.65
CA LEU A 239 16.25 -1.68 3.82
C LEU A 239 15.64 -2.20 5.12
N ARG A 240 15.13 -3.41 5.07
CA ARG A 240 14.82 -4.21 6.24
C ARG A 240 15.90 -5.26 6.37
N GLU A 241 16.68 -5.21 7.43
CA GLU A 241 17.55 -6.31 7.81
C GLU A 241 16.63 -7.52 8.03
N GLU A 242 16.96 -8.63 7.42
CA GLU A 242 16.32 -9.91 7.74
C GLU A 242 16.69 -10.19 9.20
N ASP A 243 15.72 -10.49 10.04
CA ASP A 243 16.00 -11.05 11.34
C ASP A 243 16.89 -12.27 11.07
N ASN A 244 18.13 -12.24 11.55
CA ASN A 244 19.06 -13.36 11.47
C ASN A 244 18.54 -14.47 12.39
N LEU A 245 17.44 -15.10 11.99
CA LEU A 245 17.00 -16.37 12.52
C LEU A 245 17.96 -17.41 11.95
N VAL A 246 19.03 -17.68 12.68
CA VAL A 246 19.86 -18.84 12.46
C VAL A 246 18.97 -20.04 12.78
N ILE A 247 18.50 -20.72 11.75
CA ILE A 247 17.92 -22.04 11.91
C ILE A 247 19.09 -22.96 12.23
N ASP A 248 19.19 -23.36 13.48
CA ASP A 248 20.10 -24.44 13.86
C ASP A 248 19.55 -25.75 13.26
N GLU A 249 20.17 -26.17 12.16
CA GLU A 249 19.76 -27.35 11.41
C GLU A 249 19.80 -28.67 12.22
N ASP A 250 20.53 -28.67 13.37
CA ASP A 250 20.71 -29.87 14.22
C ASP A 250 19.65 -29.98 15.35
N SER A 251 18.99 -28.92 15.76
CA SER A 251 18.07 -28.94 16.91
C SER A 251 16.61 -28.72 16.58
N GLY A 252 16.28 -28.12 15.44
CA GLY A 252 14.91 -27.74 15.06
C GLY A 252 14.29 -26.65 15.98
N GLU A 253 15.05 -26.04 16.89
CA GLU A 253 14.64 -24.98 17.79
C GLU A 253 15.15 -23.61 17.32
N LEU A 254 14.29 -22.59 17.45
CA LEU A 254 14.62 -21.19 17.17
C LEU A 254 15.43 -20.60 18.34
N SER A 255 16.67 -20.16 18.10
CA SER A 255 17.46 -19.40 19.08
C SER A 255 17.76 -18.00 18.59
N GLU A 256 17.63 -17.00 19.47
CA GLU A 256 18.08 -15.63 19.20
C GLU A 256 19.60 -15.57 19.20
N ALA A 257 20.21 -15.01 18.15
CA ALA A 257 21.63 -14.74 18.11
C ALA A 257 21.95 -13.52 18.99
N THR A 258 22.54 -13.78 20.15
CA THR A 258 23.18 -12.75 20.99
C THR A 258 24.55 -12.40 20.38
N GLY A 259 24.64 -11.19 19.84
CA GLY A 259 25.90 -10.57 19.41
C GLY A 259 25.91 -9.10 19.76
#